data_1d1faafd59142f165551d1f52e6cc436
#
_entry.id   1d1faafd59142f165551d1f52e6cc436
#
_cell.length_a   1.000
_cell.length_b   1.000
_cell.length_c   1.000
_cell.angle_alpha   90.00
_cell.angle_beta   90.00
_cell.angle_gamma   90.00
#
_symmetry.space_group_name_H-M   'P 1'
#
loop_
_entity.id
_entity.type
_entity.pdbx_description
1 polymer ?
#
loop_
_entity_poly.entity_id
_entity_poly.type
_entity_poly.pdbx_seq_one_letter_code
_entity_poly.pdbx_strand_id
1 'polypeptide(L)'
;MLGHSHALSGLAAGAATLPWAPVHGTVAPVAWIAAAGGFAMLPDLDQQGSTISRMWGPATDVPSGLIGTVAGGHRWGTHDAILGPVAFGVLAFAAAGAYWSSLLRLARAIGLALRALHFVIPGRAENTVVGNLLLSWGGAWFVLEHSPGPGWLPWAVAVGVLTHIAGDFLTKEGIPLPLFWLIRRSRLAPIHLRTGATVEKVVLVPAFLVALVGFVYVNTTAGAALDPLVERLLSLG
;
A
#
# COMPACT_ATOMS: atom_id res chain seq x y z
N MET A 1 -3.45 -11.68 -3.84
CA MET A 1 -2.65 -12.17 -2.67
C MET A 1 -3.37 -11.83 -1.37
N LEU A 2 -2.84 -12.24 -0.19
CA LEU A 2 -3.36 -11.80 1.11
C LEU A 2 -3.06 -10.31 1.35
N GLY A 3 -3.89 -9.61 2.13
CA GLY A 3 -3.72 -8.18 2.37
C GLY A 3 -2.33 -7.80 2.92
N HIS A 4 -1.79 -8.56 3.89
CA HIS A 4 -0.44 -8.30 4.39
C HIS A 4 0.65 -8.51 3.34
N SER A 5 0.47 -9.43 2.39
CA SER A 5 1.41 -9.64 1.28
C SER A 5 1.42 -8.44 0.33
N HIS A 6 0.23 -7.86 0.02
CA HIS A 6 0.13 -6.62 -0.76
C HIS A 6 0.77 -5.44 -0.03
N ALA A 7 0.50 -5.29 1.27
CA ALA A 7 1.10 -4.20 2.04
C ALA A 7 2.64 -4.33 2.10
N LEU A 8 3.17 -5.54 2.37
CA LEU A 8 4.62 -5.77 2.40
C LEU A 8 5.28 -5.57 1.05
N SER A 9 4.67 -6.06 -0.05
CA SER A 9 5.18 -5.81 -1.40
C SER A 9 5.16 -4.32 -1.75
N GLY A 10 4.12 -3.59 -1.32
CA GLY A 10 4.03 -2.14 -1.47
C GLY A 10 5.12 -1.38 -0.68
N LEU A 11 5.40 -1.80 0.57
CA LEU A 11 6.52 -1.26 1.36
C LEU A 11 7.86 -1.51 0.67
N ALA A 12 8.10 -2.73 0.19
CA ALA A 12 9.32 -3.09 -0.53
C ALA A 12 9.47 -2.29 -1.83
N ALA A 13 8.39 -2.12 -2.60
CA ALA A 13 8.37 -1.30 -3.80
C ALA A 13 8.61 0.19 -3.49
N GLY A 14 8.02 0.71 -2.40
CA GLY A 14 8.29 2.06 -1.91
C GLY A 14 9.77 2.26 -1.56
N ALA A 15 10.38 1.31 -0.85
CA ALA A 15 11.80 1.37 -0.53
C ALA A 15 12.69 1.24 -1.79
N ALA A 16 12.33 0.37 -2.73
CA ALA A 16 13.06 0.20 -3.99
C ALA A 16 13.00 1.45 -4.88
N THR A 17 11.87 2.16 -4.91
CA THR A 17 11.65 3.35 -5.74
C THR A 17 12.14 4.64 -5.10
N LEU A 18 12.61 4.59 -3.86
CA LEU A 18 13.04 5.77 -3.10
C LEU A 18 14.07 6.65 -3.82
N PRO A 19 15.08 6.11 -4.55
CA PRO A 19 16.04 6.95 -5.28
C PRO A 19 15.44 7.86 -6.36
N TRP A 20 14.25 7.51 -6.85
CA TRP A 20 13.51 8.28 -7.88
C TRP A 20 12.31 9.03 -7.29
N ALA A 21 12.05 8.85 -6.00
CA ALA A 21 10.93 9.51 -5.34
C ALA A 21 11.23 11.01 -5.11
N PRO A 22 10.25 11.91 -5.37
CA PRO A 22 10.43 13.33 -5.13
C PRO A 22 10.25 13.67 -3.63
N VAL A 23 11.09 13.04 -2.79
CA VAL A 23 11.06 13.18 -1.33
C VAL A 23 12.44 13.58 -0.80
N HIS A 24 12.46 14.44 0.23
CA HIS A 24 13.69 14.95 0.82
C HIS A 24 13.60 14.97 2.36
N GLY A 25 14.74 15.00 3.01
CA GLY A 25 14.85 14.98 4.48
C GLY A 25 14.70 13.57 5.05
N THR A 26 14.41 13.45 6.34
CA THR A 26 14.36 12.17 7.06
C THR A 26 12.96 11.58 7.16
N VAL A 27 11.94 12.43 7.26
CA VAL A 27 10.55 11.99 7.48
C VAL A 27 9.87 11.58 6.17
N ALA A 28 10.05 12.36 5.10
CA ALA A 28 9.36 12.10 3.84
C ALA A 28 9.75 10.76 3.17
N PRO A 29 11.01 10.29 3.19
CA PRO A 29 11.36 8.95 2.70
C PRO A 29 10.64 7.82 3.45
N VAL A 30 10.55 7.90 4.77
CA VAL A 30 9.82 6.91 5.59
C VAL A 30 8.33 6.96 5.28
N ALA A 31 7.77 8.17 5.15
CA ALA A 31 6.37 8.36 4.80
C ALA A 31 6.05 7.86 3.38
N TRP A 32 6.95 8.02 2.41
CA TRP A 32 6.84 7.45 1.06
C TRP A 32 6.72 5.94 1.11
N ILE A 33 7.62 5.26 1.81
CA ILE A 33 7.61 3.80 1.96
C ILE A 33 6.29 3.34 2.61
N ALA A 34 5.90 3.97 3.73
CA ALA A 34 4.67 3.64 4.43
C ALA A 34 3.43 3.90 3.57
N ALA A 35 3.41 5.00 2.82
CA ALA A 35 2.30 5.34 1.93
C ALA A 35 2.19 4.35 0.76
N ALA A 36 3.30 3.96 0.12
CA ALA A 36 3.29 2.94 -0.93
C ALA A 36 2.72 1.60 -0.42
N GLY A 37 3.11 1.17 0.78
CA GLY A 37 2.53 -0.01 1.43
C GLY A 37 1.03 0.10 1.69
N GLY A 38 0.57 1.24 2.19
CA GLY A 38 -0.85 1.49 2.42
C GLY A 38 -1.65 1.61 1.12
N PHE A 39 -1.13 2.32 0.13
CA PHE A 39 -1.78 2.48 -1.17
C PHE A 39 -1.80 1.19 -2.00
N ALA A 40 -0.93 0.23 -1.70
CA ALA A 40 -1.06 -1.13 -2.21
C ALA A 40 -2.35 -1.84 -1.75
N MET A 41 -3.09 -1.28 -0.80
CA MET A 41 -4.40 -1.80 -0.38
C MET A 41 -5.60 -1.07 -1.02
N LEU A 42 -5.36 -0.01 -1.81
CA LEU A 42 -6.44 0.78 -2.42
C LEU A 42 -7.36 -0.03 -3.35
N PRO A 43 -6.85 -0.92 -4.23
CA PRO A 43 -7.73 -1.70 -5.08
C PRO A 43 -8.75 -2.55 -4.30
N ASP A 44 -8.35 -3.13 -3.17
CA ASP A 44 -9.19 -3.96 -2.29
C ASP A 44 -10.26 -3.16 -1.51
N LEU A 45 -10.26 -1.84 -1.59
CA LEU A 45 -11.34 -1.00 -1.06
C LEU A 45 -12.66 -1.17 -1.83
N ASP A 46 -12.67 -1.83 -2.96
CA ASP A 46 -13.88 -2.17 -3.71
C ASP A 46 -14.70 -3.32 -3.08
N GLN A 47 -14.20 -3.92 -2.01
CA GLN A 47 -14.85 -5.00 -1.28
C GLN A 47 -15.44 -4.52 0.05
N GLN A 48 -16.70 -4.07 0.02
CA GLN A 48 -17.44 -3.71 1.23
C GLN A 48 -17.51 -4.88 2.22
N GLY A 49 -17.44 -4.60 3.50
CA GLY A 49 -17.47 -5.59 4.57
C GLY A 49 -16.13 -6.28 4.84
N SER A 50 -15.10 -6.01 4.05
CA SER A 50 -13.76 -6.54 4.27
C SER A 50 -13.10 -5.91 5.50
N THR A 51 -12.06 -6.56 6.01
CA THR A 51 -11.26 -6.00 7.11
C THR A 51 -10.65 -4.65 6.76
N ILE A 52 -10.25 -4.48 5.49
CA ILE A 52 -9.64 -3.26 4.97
C ILE A 52 -10.68 -2.14 4.82
N SER A 53 -11.85 -2.44 4.25
CA SER A 53 -12.91 -1.44 4.09
C SER A 53 -13.41 -0.90 5.43
N ARG A 54 -13.35 -1.71 6.49
CA ARG A 54 -13.78 -1.34 7.85
C ARG A 54 -12.68 -0.73 8.73
N MET A 55 -11.58 -0.24 8.16
CA MET A 55 -10.48 0.28 8.98
C MET A 55 -10.90 1.41 9.94
N TRP A 56 -11.82 2.28 9.52
CA TRP A 56 -12.45 3.33 10.33
C TRP A 56 -13.96 3.11 10.48
N GLY A 57 -14.39 1.86 10.52
CA GLY A 57 -15.79 1.48 10.65
C GLY A 57 -16.65 1.94 9.45
N PRO A 58 -17.89 2.41 9.69
CA PRO A 58 -18.81 2.83 8.61
C PRO A 58 -18.27 3.96 7.73
N ALA A 59 -17.40 4.84 8.27
CA ALA A 59 -16.83 5.95 7.53
C ALA A 59 -15.99 5.53 6.31
N THR A 60 -15.44 4.31 6.33
CA THR A 60 -14.71 3.73 5.20
C THR A 60 -15.45 2.60 4.51
N ASP A 61 -16.30 1.87 5.23
CA ASP A 61 -17.03 0.73 4.68
C ASP A 61 -18.13 1.16 3.70
N VAL A 62 -18.87 2.23 3.99
CA VAL A 62 -19.92 2.75 3.09
C VAL A 62 -19.33 3.24 1.75
N PRO A 63 -18.29 4.10 1.73
CA PRO A 63 -17.63 4.47 0.47
C PRO A 63 -17.06 3.27 -0.31
N SER A 64 -16.61 2.22 0.38
CA SER A 64 -16.16 0.97 -0.27
C SER A 64 -17.25 0.32 -1.13
N GLY A 65 -18.49 0.29 -0.64
CA GLY A 65 -19.62 -0.21 -1.41
C GLY A 65 -19.87 0.59 -2.70
N LEU A 66 -19.74 1.91 -2.64
CA LEU A 66 -19.84 2.78 -3.83
C LEU A 66 -18.69 2.51 -4.81
N ILE A 67 -17.46 2.42 -4.31
CA ILE A 67 -16.29 2.10 -5.15
C ILE A 67 -16.52 0.76 -5.87
N GLY A 68 -16.91 -0.28 -5.14
CA GLY A 68 -17.18 -1.59 -5.72
C GLY A 68 -18.28 -1.55 -6.78
N THR A 69 -19.35 -0.79 -6.54
CA THR A 69 -20.45 -0.64 -7.50
C THR A 69 -19.97 0.05 -8.79
N VAL A 70 -19.27 1.18 -8.68
CA VAL A 70 -18.77 1.94 -9.82
C VAL A 70 -17.69 1.16 -10.59
N ALA A 71 -16.85 0.41 -9.87
CA ALA A 71 -15.81 -0.43 -10.46
C ALA A 71 -16.35 -1.70 -11.15
N GLY A 72 -17.66 -1.95 -11.12
CA GLY A 72 -18.25 -3.15 -11.72
C GLY A 72 -18.11 -4.42 -10.87
N GLY A 73 -17.81 -4.26 -9.58
CA GLY A 73 -17.61 -5.31 -8.58
C GLY A 73 -16.14 -5.51 -8.20
N HIS A 74 -15.93 -6.33 -7.17
CA HIS A 74 -14.59 -6.66 -6.69
C HIS A 74 -13.72 -7.29 -7.79
N ARG A 75 -12.48 -6.81 -7.88
CA ARG A 75 -11.46 -7.24 -8.84
C ARG A 75 -11.79 -6.92 -10.32
N TRP A 76 -12.47 -5.79 -10.59
CA TRP A 76 -12.69 -5.28 -11.94
C TRP A 76 -12.01 -3.92 -12.14
N GLY A 77 -12.74 -2.82 -12.17
CA GLY A 77 -12.18 -1.50 -12.50
C GLY A 77 -11.03 -1.04 -11.61
N THR A 78 -11.08 -1.31 -10.32
CA THR A 78 -10.01 -1.00 -9.37
C THR A 78 -8.73 -1.82 -9.60
N HIS A 79 -8.86 -3.03 -10.12
CA HIS A 79 -7.77 -3.96 -10.42
C HIS A 79 -7.36 -3.96 -11.90
N ASP A 80 -8.00 -3.13 -12.73
CA ASP A 80 -7.58 -2.93 -14.12
C ASP A 80 -6.22 -2.21 -14.15
N ALA A 81 -5.26 -2.77 -14.90
CA ALA A 81 -3.89 -2.26 -14.95
C ALA A 81 -3.75 -0.85 -15.57
N ILE A 82 -4.80 -0.35 -16.21
CA ILE A 82 -4.86 1.01 -16.77
C ILE A 82 -5.82 1.88 -15.95
N LEU A 83 -7.08 1.45 -15.81
CA LEU A 83 -8.11 2.27 -15.15
C LEU A 83 -7.83 2.46 -13.66
N GLY A 84 -7.37 1.43 -12.96
CA GLY A 84 -7.08 1.50 -11.53
C GLY A 84 -6.02 2.58 -11.21
N PRO A 85 -4.78 2.47 -11.73
CA PRO A 85 -3.75 3.47 -11.51
C PRO A 85 -4.13 4.87 -11.99
N VAL A 86 -4.81 4.98 -13.16
CA VAL A 86 -5.25 6.27 -13.70
C VAL A 86 -6.32 6.90 -12.79
N ALA A 87 -7.36 6.16 -12.40
CA ALA A 87 -8.43 6.70 -11.56
C ALA A 87 -7.90 7.14 -10.18
N PHE A 88 -7.15 6.29 -9.50
CA PHE A 88 -6.55 6.64 -8.20
C PHE A 88 -5.50 7.75 -8.33
N GLY A 89 -4.68 7.74 -9.39
CA GLY A 89 -3.69 8.77 -9.68
C GLY A 89 -4.34 10.13 -9.95
N VAL A 90 -5.33 10.20 -10.83
CA VAL A 90 -6.07 11.44 -11.13
C VAL A 90 -6.75 12.00 -9.88
N LEU A 91 -7.42 11.17 -9.09
CA LEU A 91 -8.02 11.59 -7.82
C LEU A 91 -6.97 12.13 -6.85
N ALA A 92 -5.78 11.50 -6.81
CA ALA A 92 -4.69 11.94 -5.97
C ALA A 92 -4.08 13.28 -6.45
N PHE A 93 -3.94 13.49 -7.76
CA PHE A 93 -3.49 14.76 -8.34
C PHE A 93 -4.52 15.88 -8.16
N ALA A 94 -5.78 15.63 -8.46
CA ALA A 94 -6.85 16.63 -8.33
C ALA A 94 -6.97 17.18 -6.89
N ALA A 95 -6.64 16.34 -5.90
CA ALA A 95 -6.68 16.72 -4.49
C ALA A 95 -5.31 17.20 -3.94
N ALA A 96 -4.26 17.34 -4.76
CA ALA A 96 -2.87 17.52 -4.30
C ALA A 96 -2.59 18.85 -3.60
N GLY A 97 -3.39 19.90 -3.83
CA GLY A 97 -3.10 21.24 -3.34
C GLY A 97 -3.66 21.60 -1.95
N ALA A 98 -4.55 20.78 -1.38
CA ALA A 98 -5.21 21.12 -0.13
C ALA A 98 -4.65 20.30 1.05
N TYR A 99 -4.31 20.98 2.15
CA TYR A 99 -3.81 20.38 3.38
C TYR A 99 -4.70 19.23 3.88
N TRP A 100 -6.00 19.48 4.02
CA TRP A 100 -6.96 18.51 4.52
C TRP A 100 -7.09 17.27 3.64
N SER A 101 -7.02 17.44 2.32
CA SER A 101 -7.04 16.29 1.40
C SER A 101 -5.77 15.46 1.47
N SER A 102 -4.62 16.10 1.69
CA SER A 102 -3.34 15.43 1.87
C SER A 102 -3.29 14.68 3.20
N LEU A 103 -3.78 15.30 4.27
CA LEU A 103 -3.94 14.68 5.58
C LEU A 103 -4.82 13.44 5.51
N LEU A 104 -6.00 13.53 4.88
CA LEU A 104 -6.91 12.39 4.72
C LEU A 104 -6.29 11.24 3.92
N ARG A 105 -5.60 11.55 2.80
CA ARG A 105 -4.96 10.51 1.96
C ARG A 105 -3.84 9.81 2.69
N LEU A 106 -2.99 10.57 3.38
CA LEU A 106 -1.89 10.01 4.15
C LEU A 106 -2.39 9.21 5.35
N ALA A 107 -3.40 9.72 6.08
CA ALA A 107 -4.06 8.98 7.14
C ALA A 107 -4.67 7.68 6.61
N ARG A 108 -5.31 7.71 5.44
CA ARG A 108 -5.86 6.53 4.79
C ARG A 108 -4.75 5.53 4.44
N ALA A 109 -3.64 5.96 3.85
CA ALA A 109 -2.51 5.09 3.55
C ALA A 109 -1.94 4.41 4.80
N ILE A 110 -1.66 5.19 5.85
CA ILE A 110 -1.16 4.68 7.12
C ILE A 110 -2.17 3.71 7.73
N GLY A 111 -3.45 4.07 7.77
CA GLY A 111 -4.52 3.23 8.32
C GLY A 111 -4.67 1.89 7.60
N LEU A 112 -4.57 1.89 6.26
CA LEU A 112 -4.60 0.69 5.44
C LEU A 112 -3.38 -0.20 5.70
N ALA A 113 -2.17 0.37 5.77
CA ALA A 113 -0.94 -0.36 6.09
C ALA A 113 -1.03 -1.00 7.48
N LEU A 114 -1.39 -0.23 8.49
CA LEU A 114 -1.57 -0.72 9.87
C LEU A 114 -2.57 -1.88 9.92
N ARG A 115 -3.69 -1.75 9.22
CA ARG A 115 -4.74 -2.77 9.19
C ARG A 115 -4.28 -4.04 8.47
N ALA A 116 -3.64 -3.90 7.32
CA ALA A 116 -3.16 -5.02 6.51
C ALA A 116 -2.05 -5.80 7.23
N LEU A 117 -1.17 -5.10 7.94
CA LEU A 117 -0.06 -5.69 8.68
C LEU A 117 -0.41 -6.15 10.10
N HIS A 118 -1.67 -5.99 10.51
CA HIS A 118 -2.15 -6.34 11.86
C HIS A 118 -1.39 -5.65 13.01
N PHE A 119 -0.84 -4.46 12.78
CA PHE A 119 -0.17 -3.68 13.83
C PHE A 119 -1.15 -3.05 14.84
N VAL A 120 -2.42 -3.05 14.53
CA VAL A 120 -3.43 -2.56 15.46
C VAL A 120 -3.70 -3.65 16.49
N ILE A 121 -3.63 -3.29 17.76
CA ILE A 121 -3.71 -4.19 18.91
C ILE A 121 -4.80 -5.25 18.71
N PRO A 122 -4.46 -6.55 18.81
CA PRO A 122 -5.45 -7.61 18.78
C PRO A 122 -6.41 -7.42 19.95
N GLY A 123 -7.67 -7.28 19.69
CA GLY A 123 -8.63 -7.03 20.74
C GLY A 123 -10.04 -6.83 20.21
N ARG A 124 -10.90 -6.21 21.00
CA ARG A 124 -12.26 -5.87 20.62
C ARG A 124 -12.27 -4.98 19.38
N ALA A 125 -13.19 -5.22 18.47
CA ALA A 125 -13.28 -4.53 17.18
C ALA A 125 -13.25 -2.99 17.32
N GLU A 126 -13.85 -2.46 18.35
CA GLU A 126 -13.90 -1.03 18.68
C GLU A 126 -12.51 -0.45 18.98
N ASN A 127 -11.71 -1.13 19.79
CA ASN A 127 -10.33 -0.70 20.10
C ASN A 127 -9.46 -0.70 18.83
N THR A 128 -9.73 -1.60 17.91
CA THR A 128 -8.99 -1.69 16.65
C THR A 128 -9.30 -0.51 15.73
N VAL A 129 -10.56 -0.07 15.66
CA VAL A 129 -10.99 1.10 14.87
C VAL A 129 -10.42 2.38 15.46
N VAL A 130 -10.58 2.59 16.76
CA VAL A 130 -10.07 3.77 17.47
C VAL A 130 -8.54 3.85 17.40
N GLY A 131 -7.85 2.76 17.67
CA GLY A 131 -6.38 2.70 17.59
C GLY A 131 -5.88 3.01 16.18
N ASN A 132 -6.51 2.43 15.15
CA ASN A 132 -6.17 2.73 13.76
C ASN A 132 -6.41 4.21 13.42
N LEU A 133 -7.53 4.76 13.85
CA LEU A 133 -7.88 6.16 13.60
C LEU A 133 -6.86 7.10 14.25
N LEU A 134 -6.52 6.91 15.52
CA LEU A 134 -5.57 7.75 16.24
C LEU A 134 -4.16 7.66 15.62
N LEU A 135 -3.67 6.45 15.36
CA LEU A 135 -2.33 6.25 14.80
C LEU A 135 -2.23 6.77 13.37
N SER A 136 -3.24 6.54 12.54
CA SER A 136 -3.21 6.97 11.14
C SER A 136 -3.32 8.48 11.00
N TRP A 137 -4.21 9.14 11.74
CA TRP A 137 -4.36 10.59 11.69
C TRP A 137 -3.21 11.32 12.39
N GLY A 138 -2.77 10.82 13.55
CA GLY A 138 -1.60 11.37 14.24
C GLY A 138 -0.31 11.22 13.43
N GLY A 139 -0.09 10.07 12.82
CA GLY A 139 1.04 9.85 11.92
C GLY A 139 0.99 10.72 10.67
N ALA A 140 -0.18 10.87 10.06
CA ALA A 140 -0.35 11.73 8.89
C ALA A 140 -0.09 13.21 9.22
N TRP A 141 -0.62 13.68 10.32
CA TRP A 141 -0.36 15.03 10.81
C TRP A 141 1.14 15.24 11.07
N PHE A 142 1.78 14.32 11.79
CA PHE A 142 3.23 14.38 12.05
C PHE A 142 4.05 14.49 10.76
N VAL A 143 3.73 13.66 9.76
CA VAL A 143 4.42 13.69 8.46
C VAL A 143 4.25 15.04 7.77
N LEU A 144 3.03 15.60 7.74
CA LEU A 144 2.77 16.88 7.07
C LEU A 144 3.46 18.06 7.75
N GLU A 145 3.61 18.02 9.08
CA GLU A 145 4.31 19.07 9.83
C GLU A 145 5.85 18.97 9.70
N HIS A 146 6.39 17.77 9.44
CA HIS A 146 7.83 17.52 9.47
C HIS A 146 8.42 17.16 8.09
N SER A 147 7.65 17.24 7.04
CA SER A 147 8.14 16.97 5.67
C SER A 147 7.80 18.11 4.72
N PRO A 148 8.70 18.44 3.77
CA PRO A 148 8.40 19.43 2.75
C PRO A 148 7.31 18.92 1.83
N GLY A 149 6.12 19.52 1.92
CA GLY A 149 4.97 19.38 1.04
C GLY A 149 4.55 17.95 0.61
N PRO A 150 3.27 17.69 0.40
CA PRO A 150 2.74 16.37 0.07
C PRO A 150 2.69 16.06 -1.44
N GLY A 151 3.40 16.81 -2.28
CA GLY A 151 3.37 16.67 -3.75
C GLY A 151 3.81 15.30 -4.27
N TRP A 152 4.47 14.51 -3.45
CA TRP A 152 4.88 13.14 -3.75
C TRP A 152 3.73 12.11 -3.60
N LEU A 153 2.66 12.42 -2.89
CA LEU A 153 1.57 11.47 -2.61
C LEU A 153 0.97 10.80 -3.86
N PRO A 154 0.69 11.52 -4.97
CA PRO A 154 0.17 10.88 -6.17
C PRO A 154 1.08 9.80 -6.74
N TRP A 155 2.38 10.01 -6.66
CA TRP A 155 3.37 9.02 -7.11
C TRP A 155 3.43 7.80 -6.21
N ALA A 156 3.32 7.99 -4.88
CA ALA A 156 3.20 6.87 -3.94
C ALA A 156 1.92 6.05 -4.17
N VAL A 157 0.81 6.72 -4.54
CA VAL A 157 -0.43 6.04 -4.98
C VAL A 157 -0.15 5.15 -6.20
N ALA A 158 0.52 5.68 -7.22
CA ALA A 158 0.85 4.92 -8.43
C ALA A 158 1.71 3.69 -8.10
N VAL A 159 2.76 3.86 -7.31
CA VAL A 159 3.63 2.74 -6.87
C VAL A 159 2.83 1.68 -6.14
N GLY A 160 2.02 2.08 -5.15
CA GLY A 160 1.22 1.14 -4.36
C GLY A 160 0.21 0.37 -5.20
N VAL A 161 -0.60 1.08 -5.99
CA VAL A 161 -1.65 0.47 -6.82
C VAL A 161 -1.06 -0.47 -7.87
N LEU A 162 0.01 -0.07 -8.56
CA LEU A 162 0.68 -0.92 -9.54
C LEU A 162 1.27 -2.18 -8.89
N THR A 163 1.84 -2.05 -7.69
CA THR A 163 2.37 -3.20 -6.94
C THR A 163 1.27 -4.18 -6.55
N HIS A 164 0.10 -3.68 -6.11
CA HIS A 164 -1.05 -4.55 -5.84
C HIS A 164 -1.47 -5.33 -7.10
N ILE A 165 -1.67 -4.62 -8.20
CA ILE A 165 -2.09 -5.22 -9.48
C ILE A 165 -1.07 -6.26 -9.95
N ALA A 166 0.23 -5.97 -9.87
CA ALA A 166 1.30 -6.92 -10.17
C ALA A 166 1.22 -8.17 -9.29
N GLY A 167 0.95 -8.01 -8.00
CA GLY A 167 0.75 -9.12 -7.08
C GLY A 167 -0.45 -9.99 -7.45
N ASP A 168 -1.59 -9.38 -7.77
CA ASP A 168 -2.78 -10.13 -8.15
C ASP A 168 -2.66 -10.79 -9.53
N PHE A 169 -1.90 -10.20 -10.45
CA PHE A 169 -1.57 -10.81 -11.74
C PHE A 169 -0.90 -12.19 -11.60
N LEU A 170 -0.17 -12.43 -10.51
CA LEU A 170 0.46 -13.71 -10.22
C LEU A 170 -0.53 -14.74 -9.63
N THR A 171 -1.70 -14.31 -9.17
CA THR A 171 -2.66 -15.20 -8.50
C THR A 171 -3.58 -15.91 -9.48
N LYS A 172 -4.22 -16.99 -9.01
CA LYS A 172 -5.22 -17.75 -9.78
C LYS A 172 -6.40 -16.87 -10.23
N GLU A 173 -6.81 -15.93 -9.40
CA GLU A 173 -7.91 -15.01 -9.73
C GLU A 173 -7.50 -13.98 -10.79
N GLY A 174 -6.20 -13.64 -10.84
CA GLY A 174 -5.65 -12.72 -11.82
C GLY A 174 -6.19 -11.31 -11.73
N ILE A 175 -5.94 -10.55 -12.79
CA ILE A 175 -6.45 -9.20 -13.00
C ILE A 175 -7.37 -9.16 -14.23
N PRO A 176 -8.30 -8.20 -14.34
CA PRO A 176 -9.09 -8.03 -15.55
C PRO A 176 -8.18 -7.71 -16.74
N LEU A 177 -8.57 -8.19 -17.93
CA LEU A 177 -7.89 -7.80 -19.17
C LEU A 177 -8.12 -6.29 -19.37
N PRO A 178 -7.05 -5.46 -19.41
CA PRO A 178 -7.17 -4.00 -19.35
C PRO A 178 -8.16 -3.45 -20.37
N LEU A 179 -9.14 -2.68 -19.89
CA LEU A 179 -10.24 -2.07 -20.64
C LEU A 179 -11.19 -3.06 -21.33
N PHE A 180 -10.70 -4.23 -21.74
CA PHE A 180 -11.51 -5.21 -22.50
C PHE A 180 -12.61 -5.85 -21.65
N TRP A 181 -12.43 -5.92 -20.32
CA TRP A 181 -13.45 -6.43 -19.40
C TRP A 181 -14.76 -5.61 -19.43
N LEU A 182 -14.72 -4.38 -19.91
CA LEU A 182 -15.91 -3.54 -20.10
C LEU A 182 -16.85 -4.12 -21.16
N ILE A 183 -16.30 -4.85 -22.15
CA ILE A 183 -17.05 -5.49 -23.24
C ILE A 183 -17.29 -6.96 -22.89
N ARG A 184 -16.25 -7.65 -22.46
CA ARG A 184 -16.30 -9.07 -22.12
C ARG A 184 -15.51 -9.32 -20.84
N ARG A 185 -16.19 -9.82 -19.81
CA ARG A 185 -15.55 -10.13 -18.51
C ARG A 185 -14.52 -11.25 -18.69
N SER A 186 -13.26 -10.86 -18.89
CA SER A 186 -12.11 -11.75 -19.03
C SER A 186 -10.97 -11.32 -18.13
N ARG A 187 -10.15 -12.28 -17.70
CA ARG A 187 -9.05 -12.07 -16.76
C ARG A 187 -7.75 -12.68 -17.27
N LEU A 188 -6.63 -12.12 -16.82
CA LEU A 188 -5.27 -12.61 -17.02
C LEU A 188 -4.74 -13.18 -15.72
N ALA A 189 -4.34 -14.44 -15.71
CA ALA A 189 -3.78 -15.14 -14.57
C ALA A 189 -2.66 -16.09 -15.03
N PRO A 190 -1.44 -15.60 -15.32
CA PRO A 190 -0.40 -16.41 -15.96
C PRO A 190 0.21 -17.47 -15.05
N ILE A 191 0.30 -17.23 -13.73
CA ILE A 191 1.05 -18.08 -12.80
C ILE A 191 0.15 -18.94 -11.91
N HIS A 192 -1.09 -18.55 -11.70
CA HIS A 192 -2.10 -19.30 -10.91
C HIS A 192 -1.72 -19.60 -9.45
N LEU A 193 -0.98 -18.73 -8.78
CA LEU A 193 -0.71 -18.86 -7.35
C LEU A 193 -2.02 -18.77 -6.56
N ARG A 194 -2.25 -19.72 -5.66
CA ARG A 194 -3.41 -19.66 -4.76
C ARG A 194 -3.15 -18.66 -3.64
N THR A 195 -4.06 -17.71 -3.47
CA THR A 195 -4.04 -16.77 -2.35
C THR A 195 -4.03 -17.53 -1.03
N GLY A 196 -3.13 -17.17 -0.11
CA GLY A 196 -2.96 -17.81 1.19
C GLY A 196 -2.25 -19.18 1.16
N ALA A 197 -1.75 -19.61 -0.01
CA ALA A 197 -0.99 -20.86 -0.13
C ALA A 197 0.35 -20.79 0.61
N THR A 198 0.93 -21.97 0.86
CA THR A 198 2.24 -22.10 1.52
C THR A 198 3.33 -21.29 0.82
N VAL A 199 3.35 -21.27 -0.52
CA VAL A 199 4.30 -20.46 -1.31
C VAL A 199 4.20 -18.99 -0.98
N GLU A 200 2.99 -18.43 -0.85
CA GLU A 200 2.82 -17.04 -0.46
C GLU A 200 3.40 -16.76 0.93
N LYS A 201 3.12 -17.64 1.90
CA LYS A 201 3.52 -17.44 3.31
C LYS A 201 5.01 -17.71 3.55
N VAL A 202 5.58 -18.72 2.90
CA VAL A 202 6.95 -19.24 3.20
C VAL A 202 7.99 -18.67 2.22
N VAL A 203 7.56 -18.24 1.02
CA VAL A 203 8.49 -17.71 0.01
C VAL A 203 8.27 -16.23 -0.21
N LEU A 204 7.04 -15.80 -0.62
CA LEU A 204 6.83 -14.41 -1.03
C LEU A 204 6.89 -13.44 0.16
N VAL A 205 6.27 -13.76 1.29
CA VAL A 205 6.31 -12.88 2.47
C VAL A 205 7.74 -12.69 2.99
N PRO A 206 8.55 -13.75 3.23
CA PRO A 206 9.96 -13.56 3.57
C PRO A 206 10.76 -12.82 2.50
N ALA A 207 10.52 -13.07 1.20
CA ALA A 207 11.19 -12.37 0.12
C ALA A 207 10.89 -10.88 0.13
N PHE A 208 9.63 -10.48 0.36
CA PHE A 208 9.26 -9.06 0.50
C PHE A 208 9.89 -8.41 1.73
N LEU A 209 9.99 -9.14 2.85
CA LEU A 209 10.67 -8.62 4.04
C LEU A 209 12.18 -8.42 3.80
N VAL A 210 12.84 -9.39 3.19
CA VAL A 210 14.27 -9.28 2.83
C VAL A 210 14.48 -8.13 1.84
N ALA A 211 13.63 -8.01 0.81
CA ALA A 211 13.68 -6.92 -0.15
C ALA A 211 13.46 -5.56 0.53
N LEU A 212 12.45 -5.45 1.42
CA LEU A 212 12.19 -4.23 2.18
C LEU A 212 13.42 -3.83 3.00
N VAL A 213 13.96 -4.75 3.80
CA VAL A 213 15.15 -4.49 4.64
C VAL A 213 16.35 -4.11 3.77
N GLY A 214 16.61 -4.86 2.69
CA GLY A 214 17.71 -4.58 1.76
C GLY A 214 17.60 -3.23 1.09
N PHE A 215 16.41 -2.86 0.58
CA PHE A 215 16.22 -1.55 -0.07
C PHE A 215 16.22 -0.39 0.93
N VAL A 216 15.70 -0.58 2.14
CA VAL A 216 15.83 0.42 3.22
C VAL A 216 17.30 0.62 3.58
N TYR A 217 18.06 -0.46 3.72
CA TYR A 217 19.50 -0.38 3.99
C TYR A 217 20.26 0.38 2.90
N VAL A 218 20.02 0.06 1.63
CA VAL A 218 20.76 0.67 0.50
C VAL A 218 20.31 2.10 0.22
N ASN A 219 19.03 2.41 0.38
CA ASN A 219 18.42 3.65 -0.13
C ASN A 219 18.12 4.70 0.96
N THR A 220 18.46 4.43 2.23
CA THR A 220 18.20 5.38 3.32
C THR A 220 19.45 5.68 4.15
N THR A 221 19.43 6.79 4.87
CA THR A 221 20.47 7.14 5.85
C THR A 221 20.59 6.14 7.00
N ALA A 222 19.54 5.34 7.25
CA ALA A 222 19.58 4.26 8.23
C ALA A 222 20.59 3.18 7.82
N GLY A 223 20.70 2.87 6.53
CA GLY A 223 21.73 1.96 6.00
C GLY A 223 23.11 2.47 6.29
N ALA A 224 23.41 3.71 5.90
CA ALA A 224 24.71 4.32 6.15
C ALA A 224 25.09 4.35 7.65
N ALA A 225 24.12 4.51 8.53
CA ALA A 225 24.34 4.44 9.98
C ALA A 225 24.64 3.03 10.48
N LEU A 226 24.22 1.99 9.75
CA LEU A 226 24.44 0.58 10.11
C LEU A 226 25.72 0.00 9.49
N ASP A 227 26.31 0.65 8.47
CA ASP A 227 27.52 0.16 7.78
C ASP A 227 28.66 -0.23 8.73
N PRO A 228 29.03 0.57 9.77
CA PRO A 228 30.09 0.19 10.68
C PRO A 228 29.79 -1.07 11.50
N LEU A 229 28.52 -1.33 11.80
CA LEU A 229 28.09 -2.54 12.51
C LEU A 229 28.15 -3.77 11.59
N VAL A 230 27.74 -3.61 10.35
CA VAL A 230 27.76 -4.68 9.33
C VAL A 230 29.21 -5.07 9.01
N GLU A 231 30.10 -4.10 8.78
CA GLU A 231 31.53 -4.34 8.55
C GLU A 231 32.17 -5.08 9.74
N ARG A 232 31.83 -4.67 10.96
CA ARG A 232 32.32 -5.33 12.18
C ARG A 232 31.84 -6.79 12.29
N LEU A 233 30.58 -7.07 11.95
CA LEU A 233 30.03 -8.43 11.95
C LEU A 233 30.70 -9.30 10.89
N LEU A 234 30.91 -8.77 9.69
CA LEU A 234 31.58 -9.48 8.58
C LEU A 234 33.06 -9.74 8.87
N SER A 235 33.72 -8.92 9.70
CA SER A 235 35.12 -9.12 10.10
C SER A 235 35.33 -10.14 11.19
N LEU A 236 34.25 -10.64 11.82
CA LEU A 236 34.30 -11.64 12.90
C LEU A 236 34.08 -13.08 12.41
N GLY A 237 33.77 -13.29 11.13
CA GLY A 237 33.56 -14.58 10.48
C GLY A 237 34.63 -14.92 9.47
#